data_c8185a2637e62f4023bf07c99c9e4a63
#
_entry.id   c8185a2637e62f4023bf07c99c9e4a63
#
_cell.length_a   1.000
_cell.length_b   1.000
_cell.length_c   1.000
_cell.angle_alpha   90.00
_cell.angle_beta   90.00
_cell.angle_gamma   90.00
#
_symmetry.space_group_name_H-M   'P 1'
#
loop_
_entity.id
_entity.type
_entity.pdbx_description
1 polymer ?
#
loop_
_entity_poly.entity_id
_entity_poly.type
_entity_poly.pdbx_seq_one_letter_code
_entity_poly.pdbx_strand_id
1 'polypeptide(L)'
;MKMHVLDKLLKSSVEKGDLQGVAAIISNENQHLYAAGFGISGPGSSQTMTTDTVLWIASMTKAVTAVAAMQLVERGLLKLDEPAFTLLPELKNIQVLQGFDETGAPRLRPPKSNITLRNLMTHTAGFGYDVWHQQIKDFVEAKNIISRSSGSRAALMLSLIHI
;
A
#
# COMPACT_ATOMS: atom_id res chain seq x y z
N MET A 1 13.41 -30.50 5.20
CA MET A 1 12.09 -30.31 4.56
C MET A 1 12.19 -30.82 3.13
N LYS A 2 11.22 -31.62 2.64
CA LYS A 2 11.30 -32.19 1.27
C LYS A 2 10.98 -31.09 0.25
N MET A 3 11.99 -30.40 -0.24
CA MET A 3 11.88 -29.33 -1.26
C MET A 3 11.12 -29.76 -2.51
N HIS A 4 11.23 -31.04 -2.92
CA HIS A 4 10.46 -31.62 -4.02
C HIS A 4 8.94 -31.49 -3.90
N VAL A 5 8.39 -31.34 -2.69
CA VAL A 5 6.94 -31.13 -2.51
C VAL A 5 6.55 -29.73 -2.95
N LEU A 6 7.39 -28.73 -2.64
CA LEU A 6 7.16 -27.34 -3.07
C LEU A 6 7.29 -27.22 -4.59
N ASP A 7 8.37 -27.78 -5.17
CA ASP A 7 8.54 -27.78 -6.62
C ASP A 7 7.33 -28.38 -7.33
N LYS A 8 6.89 -29.56 -6.86
CA LYS A 8 5.74 -30.24 -7.44
C LYS A 8 4.46 -29.42 -7.34
N LEU A 9 4.23 -28.77 -6.19
CA LEU A 9 3.04 -27.94 -5.96
C LEU A 9 3.06 -26.72 -6.91
N LEU A 10 4.13 -25.94 -6.87
CA LEU A 10 4.24 -24.69 -7.65
C LEU A 10 4.21 -24.97 -9.14
N LYS A 11 4.95 -25.97 -9.61
CA LYS A 11 4.98 -26.40 -11.01
C LYS A 11 3.60 -26.88 -11.47
N SER A 12 2.92 -27.69 -10.66
CA SER A 12 1.57 -28.19 -10.98
C SER A 12 0.54 -27.06 -11.10
N SER A 13 0.63 -26.01 -10.27
CA SER A 13 -0.27 -24.85 -10.35
C SER A 13 -0.07 -24.05 -11.64
N VAL A 14 1.15 -23.96 -12.13
CA VAL A 14 1.45 -23.35 -13.43
C VAL A 14 0.97 -24.24 -14.58
N GLU A 15 1.24 -25.55 -14.53
CA GLU A 15 0.86 -26.51 -15.57
C GLU A 15 -0.67 -26.61 -15.73
N LYS A 16 -1.43 -26.46 -14.64
CA LYS A 16 -2.91 -26.42 -14.63
C LYS A 16 -3.49 -25.09 -15.13
N GLY A 17 -2.66 -24.06 -15.26
CA GLY A 17 -3.12 -22.71 -15.62
C GLY A 17 -3.72 -21.92 -14.46
N ASP A 18 -3.62 -22.38 -13.20
CA ASP A 18 -4.05 -21.64 -12.02
C ASP A 18 -3.20 -20.37 -11.82
N LEU A 19 -1.92 -20.44 -12.19
CA LEU A 19 -0.96 -19.35 -12.17
C LEU A 19 -0.20 -19.27 -13.51
N GLN A 20 0.08 -18.08 -13.99
CA GLN A 20 0.93 -17.89 -15.18
C GLN A 20 2.40 -18.07 -14.84
N GLY A 21 2.79 -17.65 -13.66
CA GLY A 21 4.12 -17.81 -13.12
C GLY A 21 4.15 -17.55 -11.62
N VAL A 22 5.12 -18.14 -10.96
CA VAL A 22 5.33 -18.00 -9.51
C VAL A 22 6.81 -18.07 -9.19
N ALA A 23 7.27 -17.20 -8.30
CA ALA A 23 8.58 -17.29 -7.69
C ALA A 23 8.40 -17.42 -6.16
N ALA A 24 9.21 -18.28 -5.56
CA ALA A 24 9.18 -18.50 -4.12
C ALA A 24 10.59 -18.60 -3.55
N ILE A 25 10.81 -17.90 -2.43
CA ILE A 25 12.05 -17.93 -1.67
C ILE A 25 11.69 -18.21 -0.21
N ILE A 26 12.40 -19.15 0.41
CA ILE A 26 12.37 -19.38 1.85
C ILE A 26 13.78 -19.14 2.37
N SER A 27 13.90 -18.28 3.36
CA SER A 27 15.19 -17.89 3.92
C SER A 27 15.19 -18.05 5.44
N ASN A 28 16.36 -18.24 6.00
CA ASN A 28 16.66 -17.95 7.39
C ASN A 28 17.61 -16.74 7.47
N GLU A 29 18.13 -16.47 8.63
CA GLU A 29 19.05 -15.33 8.87
C GLU A 29 20.37 -15.42 8.08
N ASN A 30 20.79 -16.64 7.67
CA ASN A 30 22.10 -16.90 7.07
C ASN A 30 22.06 -17.20 5.57
N GLN A 31 20.94 -17.78 5.06
CA GLN A 31 20.89 -18.27 3.68
C GLN A 31 19.48 -18.48 3.16
N HIS A 32 19.37 -18.62 1.85
CA HIS A 32 18.17 -19.15 1.22
C HIS A 32 18.13 -20.68 1.39
N LEU A 33 17.05 -21.16 2.02
CA LEU A 33 16.76 -22.58 2.17
C LEU A 33 16.08 -23.16 0.93
N TYR A 34 15.37 -22.30 0.20
CA TYR A 34 14.68 -22.61 -1.03
C TYR A 34 14.61 -21.35 -1.93
N ALA A 35 14.81 -21.53 -3.22
CA ALA A 35 14.63 -20.47 -4.21
C ALA A 35 14.28 -21.11 -5.55
N ALA A 36 13.10 -20.84 -6.10
CA ALA A 36 12.66 -21.36 -7.39
C ALA A 36 11.66 -20.44 -8.06
N GLY A 37 11.64 -20.48 -9.41
CA GLY A 37 10.64 -19.82 -10.24
C GLY A 37 10.09 -20.80 -11.27
N PHE A 38 8.80 -20.70 -11.59
CA PHE A 38 8.11 -21.54 -12.56
C PHE A 38 7.16 -20.70 -13.41
N GLY A 39 6.98 -21.05 -14.67
CA GLY A 39 6.11 -20.36 -15.61
C GLY A 39 6.74 -19.12 -16.22
N ILE A 40 5.92 -18.14 -16.58
CA ILE A 40 6.32 -16.90 -17.27
C ILE A 40 6.15 -15.67 -16.36
N SER A 41 6.92 -14.61 -16.63
CA SER A 41 6.99 -13.41 -15.78
C SER A 41 5.74 -12.53 -15.81
N GLY A 42 4.79 -12.79 -16.71
CA GLY A 42 3.51 -12.07 -16.77
C GLY A 42 2.75 -12.35 -18.07
N PRO A 43 1.51 -11.82 -18.18
CA PRO A 43 0.68 -12.00 -19.36
C PRO A 43 1.36 -11.51 -20.63
N GLY A 44 1.41 -12.38 -21.65
CA GLY A 44 2.03 -12.06 -22.93
C GLY A 44 3.58 -12.02 -22.92
N SER A 45 4.22 -12.33 -21.79
CA SER A 45 5.68 -12.42 -21.69
C SER A 45 6.17 -13.78 -22.20
N SER A 46 7.32 -13.76 -22.90
CA SER A 46 8.08 -14.96 -23.22
C SER A 46 9.21 -15.26 -22.21
N GLN A 47 9.39 -14.37 -21.21
CA GLN A 47 10.43 -14.51 -20.20
C GLN A 47 10.01 -15.52 -19.14
N THR A 48 10.91 -16.43 -18.78
CA THR A 48 10.71 -17.36 -17.68
C THR A 48 10.66 -16.61 -16.33
N MET A 49 9.75 -17.01 -15.46
CA MET A 49 9.72 -16.54 -14.08
C MET A 49 10.93 -17.06 -13.33
N THR A 50 11.65 -16.16 -12.68
CA THR A 50 12.80 -16.45 -11.83
C THR A 50 12.67 -15.74 -10.50
N THR A 51 13.55 -16.03 -9.54
CA THR A 51 13.64 -15.33 -8.26
C THR A 51 14.11 -13.87 -8.40
N ASP A 52 14.71 -13.53 -9.54
CA ASP A 52 15.17 -12.17 -9.86
C ASP A 52 14.13 -11.37 -10.67
N THR A 53 12.97 -11.98 -10.97
CA THR A 53 11.90 -11.28 -11.69
C THR A 53 11.34 -10.15 -10.84
N VAL A 54 11.33 -8.94 -11.42
CA VAL A 54 10.75 -7.76 -10.76
C VAL A 54 9.23 -7.86 -10.80
N LEU A 55 8.61 -7.83 -9.64
CA LEU A 55 7.16 -7.95 -9.45
C LEU A 55 6.60 -6.74 -8.71
N TRP A 56 5.37 -6.37 -9.06
CA TRP A 56 4.65 -5.35 -8.32
C TRP A 56 4.10 -5.95 -7.02
N ILE A 57 4.72 -5.57 -5.89
CA ILE A 57 4.38 -6.10 -4.57
C ILE A 57 3.20 -5.39 -3.89
N ALA A 58 2.63 -4.37 -4.51
CA ALA A 58 1.46 -3.62 -4.01
C ALA A 58 1.57 -3.30 -2.50
N SER A 59 0.59 -3.70 -1.69
CA SER A 59 0.52 -3.39 -0.25
C SER A 59 1.60 -4.05 0.61
N MET A 60 2.34 -5.03 0.11
CA MET A 60 3.53 -5.54 0.82
C MET A 60 4.60 -4.47 1.02
N THR A 61 4.62 -3.43 0.17
CA THR A 61 5.43 -2.22 0.35
C THR A 61 5.25 -1.58 1.73
N LYS A 62 4.07 -1.70 2.33
CA LYS A 62 3.79 -1.12 3.66
C LYS A 62 4.67 -1.72 4.75
N ALA A 63 4.94 -3.02 4.69
CA ALA A 63 5.84 -3.68 5.66
C ALA A 63 7.27 -3.14 5.54
N VAL A 64 7.77 -2.98 4.32
CA VAL A 64 9.10 -2.41 4.06
C VAL A 64 9.18 -0.97 4.57
N THR A 65 8.15 -0.16 4.26
CA THR A 65 8.06 1.24 4.73
C THR A 65 7.99 1.31 6.26
N ALA A 66 7.22 0.42 6.90
CA ALA A 66 7.12 0.38 8.36
C ALA A 66 8.47 0.05 9.02
N VAL A 67 9.21 -0.91 8.48
CA VAL A 67 10.57 -1.22 8.98
C VAL A 67 11.49 -0.02 8.84
N ALA A 68 11.49 0.64 7.68
CA ALA A 68 12.30 1.85 7.47
C ALA A 68 11.92 2.98 8.46
N ALA A 69 10.63 3.20 8.69
CA ALA A 69 10.16 4.19 9.66
C ALA A 69 10.61 3.84 11.09
N MET A 70 10.51 2.57 11.49
CA MET A 70 10.94 2.15 12.83
C MET A 70 12.46 2.26 13.03
N GLN A 71 13.27 2.03 11.99
CA GLN A 71 14.72 2.30 12.07
C GLN A 71 15.01 3.79 12.31
N LEU A 72 14.22 4.69 11.75
CA LEU A 72 14.35 6.13 12.02
C LEU A 72 13.88 6.50 13.44
N VAL A 73 12.84 5.81 13.95
CA VAL A 73 12.41 5.95 15.34
C VAL A 73 13.52 5.50 16.31
N GLU A 74 14.12 4.34 16.08
CA GLU A 74 15.23 3.82 16.88
C GLU A 74 16.44 4.76 16.92
N ARG A 75 16.69 5.47 15.81
CA ARG A 75 17.75 6.48 15.69
C ARG A 75 17.36 7.84 16.29
N GLY A 76 16.15 7.98 16.83
CA GLY A 76 15.64 9.24 17.39
C GLY A 76 15.31 10.32 16.36
N LEU A 77 15.28 9.98 15.07
CA LEU A 77 15.00 10.91 13.97
C LEU A 77 13.50 11.10 13.72
N LEU A 78 12.68 10.12 14.11
CA LEU A 78 11.23 10.18 14.08
C LEU A 78 10.68 9.86 15.46
N LYS A 79 9.49 10.40 15.76
CA LYS A 79 8.72 10.06 16.96
C LYS A 79 7.35 9.55 16.58
N LEU A 80 6.91 8.49 17.24
CA LEU A 80 5.64 7.83 16.92
C LEU A 80 4.42 8.71 17.18
N ASP A 81 4.46 9.51 18.25
CA ASP A 81 3.29 10.21 18.77
C ASP A 81 3.32 11.74 18.58
N GLU A 82 4.36 12.25 17.91
CA GLU A 82 4.37 13.64 17.48
C GLU A 82 3.46 13.85 16.25
N PRO A 83 2.85 15.04 16.12
CA PRO A 83 2.05 15.37 14.95
C PRO A 83 2.84 15.22 13.64
N ALA A 84 2.36 14.41 12.72
CA ALA A 84 3.02 14.15 11.43
C ALA A 84 3.17 15.41 10.57
N PHE A 85 2.37 16.45 10.81
CA PHE A 85 2.48 17.73 10.10
C PHE A 85 3.79 18.48 10.40
N THR A 86 4.53 18.13 11.46
CA THR A 86 5.85 18.70 11.73
C THR A 86 6.86 18.35 10.63
N LEU A 87 6.65 17.22 9.97
CA LEU A 87 7.47 16.72 8.86
C LEU A 87 6.76 16.86 7.51
N LEU A 88 5.44 16.77 7.49
CA LEU A 88 4.58 16.88 6.33
C LEU A 88 3.54 18.01 6.57
N PRO A 89 3.91 19.28 6.35
CA PRO A 89 3.04 20.43 6.66
C PRO A 89 1.66 20.36 6.02
N GLU A 90 1.53 19.64 4.91
CA GLU A 90 0.26 19.41 4.21
C GLU A 90 -0.79 18.71 5.08
N LEU A 91 -0.36 17.93 6.06
CA LEU A 91 -1.24 17.24 7.00
C LEU A 91 -1.85 18.15 8.08
N LYS A 92 -1.41 19.41 8.17
CA LYS A 92 -1.87 20.35 9.21
C LYS A 92 -3.34 20.74 9.07
N ASN A 93 -3.80 20.89 7.84
CA ASN A 93 -5.13 21.42 7.52
C ASN A 93 -6.09 20.34 6.97
N ILE A 94 -5.86 19.08 7.32
CA ILE A 94 -6.74 17.98 6.93
C ILE A 94 -8.14 18.20 7.53
N GLN A 95 -9.15 17.88 6.70
CA GLN A 95 -10.55 17.92 7.08
C GLN A 95 -11.16 16.51 7.04
N VAL A 96 -12.15 16.29 7.87
CA VAL A 96 -12.92 15.04 7.90
C VAL A 96 -14.22 15.24 7.14
N LEU A 97 -14.47 14.40 6.14
CA LEU A 97 -15.71 14.39 5.37
C LEU A 97 -16.81 13.75 6.21
N GLN A 98 -17.91 14.49 6.46
CA GLN A 98 -19.10 14.02 7.17
C GLN A 98 -20.25 13.63 6.21
N GLY A 99 -20.07 13.78 4.92
CA GLY A 99 -21.08 13.59 3.89
C GLY A 99 -21.30 14.85 3.07
N PHE A 100 -22.47 14.96 2.47
CA PHE A 100 -22.85 16.08 1.61
C PHE A 100 -24.15 16.71 2.12
N ASP A 101 -24.35 17.98 1.82
CA ASP A 101 -25.63 18.66 2.06
C ASP A 101 -26.61 18.43 0.89
N GLU A 102 -27.79 19.05 1.00
CA GLU A 102 -28.87 18.92 -0.01
C GLU A 102 -28.48 19.49 -1.39
N THR A 103 -27.47 20.34 -1.44
CA THR A 103 -26.93 20.92 -2.69
C THR A 103 -25.81 20.09 -3.30
N GLY A 104 -25.39 19.00 -2.63
CA GLY A 104 -24.23 18.17 -3.02
C GLY A 104 -22.89 18.77 -2.60
N ALA A 105 -22.86 19.80 -1.76
CA ALA A 105 -21.61 20.34 -1.24
C ALA A 105 -21.07 19.50 -0.06
N PRO A 106 -19.76 19.22 0.02
CA PRO A 106 -19.19 18.40 1.08
C PRO A 106 -19.25 19.10 2.43
N ARG A 107 -19.76 18.41 3.45
CA ARG A 107 -19.73 18.84 4.84
C ARG A 107 -18.43 18.37 5.46
N LEU A 108 -17.61 19.32 5.88
CA LEU A 108 -16.28 19.06 6.42
C LEU A 108 -16.22 19.52 7.89
N ARG A 109 -15.42 18.85 8.68
CA ARG A 109 -15.07 19.29 10.04
C ARG A 109 -13.56 19.07 10.30
N PRO A 110 -12.97 19.76 11.27
CA PRO A 110 -11.63 19.47 11.71
C PRO A 110 -11.54 18.05 12.33
N PRO A 111 -10.37 17.39 12.25
CA PRO A 111 -10.13 16.12 12.94
C PRO A 111 -10.18 16.31 14.46
N LYS A 112 -10.47 15.24 15.21
CA LYS A 112 -10.48 15.25 16.67
C LYS A 112 -9.08 15.38 17.28
N SER A 113 -8.08 14.91 16.56
CA SER A 113 -6.66 14.94 16.95
C SER A 113 -5.77 15.04 15.71
N ASN A 114 -4.54 15.45 15.92
CA ASN A 114 -3.54 15.44 14.85
C ASN A 114 -3.18 14.00 14.46
N ILE A 115 -2.93 13.79 13.19
CA ILE A 115 -2.39 12.52 12.70
C ILE A 115 -0.94 12.38 13.17
N THR A 116 -0.61 11.19 13.67
CA THR A 116 0.74 10.83 14.11
C THR A 116 1.32 9.72 13.22
N LEU A 117 2.64 9.48 13.31
CA LEU A 117 3.27 8.35 12.64
C LEU A 117 2.65 7.02 13.11
N ARG A 118 2.33 6.90 14.40
CA ARG A 118 1.62 5.74 14.94
C ARG A 118 0.29 5.51 14.24
N ASN A 119 -0.52 6.55 14.06
CA ASN A 119 -1.79 6.41 13.35
C ASN A 119 -1.61 5.94 11.90
N LEU A 120 -0.60 6.45 11.20
CA LEU A 120 -0.30 6.02 9.83
C LEU A 120 0.12 4.55 9.78
N MET A 121 1.00 4.12 10.67
CA MET A 121 1.52 2.75 10.70
C MET A 121 0.47 1.71 11.14
N THR A 122 -0.46 2.10 12.01
CA THR A 122 -1.54 1.22 12.51
C THR A 122 -2.84 1.32 11.70
N HIS A 123 -2.85 2.07 10.60
CA HIS A 123 -4.04 2.33 9.77
C HIS A 123 -5.22 2.94 10.53
N THR A 124 -4.94 3.76 11.55
CA THR A 124 -5.95 4.47 12.36
C THR A 124 -5.96 5.97 12.09
N ALA A 125 -5.30 6.42 11.01
CA ALA A 125 -5.27 7.82 10.61
C ALA A 125 -6.58 8.30 9.95
N GLY A 126 -7.50 7.39 9.60
CA GLY A 126 -8.78 7.71 9.00
C GLY A 126 -8.76 7.94 7.48
N PHE A 127 -7.67 7.61 6.80
CA PHE A 127 -7.65 7.64 5.34
C PHE A 127 -8.44 6.48 4.74
N GLY A 128 -9.33 6.79 3.81
CA GLY A 128 -10.13 5.81 3.10
C GLY A 128 -9.74 5.70 1.63
N TYR A 129 -10.33 4.71 0.95
CA TYR A 129 -10.17 4.49 -0.48
C TYR A 129 -11.50 4.73 -1.20
N ASP A 130 -11.44 5.42 -2.33
CA ASP A 130 -12.58 5.67 -3.23
C ASP A 130 -13.26 4.38 -3.72
N VAL A 131 -12.50 3.30 -3.91
CA VAL A 131 -13.03 2.00 -4.37
C VAL A 131 -13.89 1.27 -3.32
N TRP A 132 -13.76 1.61 -2.05
CA TRP A 132 -14.49 0.96 -0.94
C TRP A 132 -15.42 1.90 -0.19
N HIS A 133 -15.35 3.21 -0.49
CA HIS A 133 -16.11 4.20 0.26
C HIS A 133 -16.80 5.19 -0.69
N GLN A 134 -18.12 5.05 -0.83
CA GLN A 134 -18.90 5.83 -1.79
C GLN A 134 -18.74 7.34 -1.63
N GLN A 135 -18.79 7.85 -0.39
CA GLN A 135 -18.66 9.30 -0.16
C GLN A 135 -17.29 9.85 -0.57
N ILE A 136 -16.21 9.06 -0.43
CA ILE A 136 -14.89 9.45 -0.92
C ILE A 136 -14.89 9.47 -2.44
N LYS A 137 -15.49 8.47 -3.08
CA LYS A 137 -15.63 8.41 -4.53
C LYS A 137 -16.39 9.63 -5.04
N ASP A 138 -17.53 9.94 -4.47
CA ASP A 138 -18.35 11.11 -4.84
C ASP A 138 -17.57 12.41 -4.67
N PHE A 139 -16.79 12.54 -3.60
CA PHE A 139 -15.94 13.69 -3.36
C PHE A 139 -14.82 13.82 -4.40
N VAL A 140 -14.13 12.73 -4.71
CA VAL A 140 -13.06 12.67 -5.70
C VAL A 140 -13.59 13.05 -7.08
N GLU A 141 -14.76 12.54 -7.46
CA GLU A 141 -15.45 12.85 -8.70
C GLU A 141 -15.90 14.32 -8.75
N ALA A 142 -16.58 14.81 -7.71
CA ALA A 142 -17.05 16.19 -7.63
C ALA A 142 -15.93 17.24 -7.67
N LYS A 143 -14.75 16.90 -7.16
CA LYS A 143 -13.55 17.77 -7.16
C LYS A 143 -12.65 17.55 -8.37
N ASN A 144 -13.04 16.66 -9.29
CA ASN A 144 -12.24 16.27 -10.46
C ASN A 144 -10.78 15.91 -10.08
N ILE A 145 -10.63 15.23 -8.94
CA ILE A 145 -9.33 14.78 -8.45
C ILE A 145 -8.90 13.61 -9.32
N ILE A 146 -7.83 13.81 -10.09
CA ILE A 146 -7.32 12.78 -10.98
C ILE A 146 -6.86 11.58 -10.14
N SER A 147 -7.45 10.42 -10.47
CA SER A 147 -7.22 9.12 -9.86
C SER A 147 -5.74 8.81 -9.60
N ARG A 148 -5.49 7.90 -8.68
CA ARG A 148 -4.20 7.32 -8.26
C ARG A 148 -3.19 7.01 -9.38
N SER A 149 -3.63 6.93 -10.63
CA SER A 149 -2.77 6.67 -11.80
C SER A 149 -1.92 7.87 -12.23
N SER A 150 -2.21 9.09 -11.77
CA SER A 150 -1.48 10.29 -12.21
C SER A 150 -0.12 10.48 -11.55
N GLY A 151 0.19 9.73 -10.47
CA GLY A 151 1.48 9.78 -9.77
C GLY A 151 1.85 11.14 -9.17
N SER A 152 0.98 12.14 -9.24
CA SER A 152 1.31 13.47 -8.73
C SER A 152 1.12 13.51 -7.20
N ARG A 153 2.10 14.10 -6.50
CA ARG A 153 2.04 14.35 -5.05
C ARG A 153 0.80 15.19 -4.67
N ALA A 154 0.41 16.14 -5.53
CA ALA A 154 -0.77 16.97 -5.33
C ALA A 154 -2.07 16.15 -5.39
N ALA A 155 -2.22 15.23 -6.35
CA ALA A 155 -3.37 14.35 -6.44
C ALA A 155 -3.46 13.41 -5.22
N LEU A 156 -2.31 12.88 -4.75
CA LEU A 156 -2.26 12.07 -3.54
C LEU A 156 -2.70 12.87 -2.32
N MET A 157 -2.25 14.11 -2.16
CA MET A 157 -2.58 14.97 -1.02
C MET A 157 -4.04 15.44 -1.04
N LEU A 158 -4.61 15.69 -2.21
CA LEU A 158 -6.04 16.03 -2.35
C LEU A 158 -6.96 14.83 -2.08
N SER A 159 -6.47 13.59 -2.24
CA SER A 159 -7.21 12.37 -1.92
C SER A 159 -7.18 12.02 -0.42
N LEU A 160 -6.43 12.75 0.39
CA LEU A 160 -6.32 12.55 1.84
C LEU A 160 -7.52 13.17 2.57
N ILE A 161 -8.73 12.76 2.20
CA ILE A 161 -9.91 13.08 2.98
C ILE A 161 -10.09 12.02 4.05
N HIS A 162 -10.10 12.50 5.24
CA HIS A 162 -10.28 11.75 6.45
C HIS A 162 -11.79 11.45 6.66
N ILE A 163 -12.10 10.22 7.03
CA ILE A 163 -13.46 9.82 7.47
C ILE A 163 -13.46 9.62 8.97
#